data_c43c411a42ce69152d6b20cf1e69310a
#
_entry.id   c43c411a42ce69152d6b20cf1e69310a
#
_cell.length_a   1.000
_cell.length_b   1.000
_cell.length_c   1.000
_cell.angle_alpha   90.00
_cell.angle_beta   90.00
_cell.angle_gamma   90.00
#
_symmetry.space_group_name_H-M   'P 1'
#
loop_
_entity.id
_entity.type
_entity.pdbx_description
1 polymer ?
#
loop_
_entity_poly.entity_id
_entity_poly.type
_entity_poly.pdbx_seq_one_letter_code
_entity_poly.pdbx_strand_id
1 'polypeptide(L)'
;IQRVLEDRVKAGVEVRVFYDDMGSIGFINTDFIKKMENVGIHCRVFNPFTPGLNVFLNNRDHRKITVIDGKVGFTGGYNLANEYFNFTHPYGQWKDTGIRLEGEAVRSLTVTFLEMWNAVSDKDKNDSDFTGFLVQTDYQAKQTGFIQPYADSPMDHEQVGEEVYISMVNKAEKYCWFMTPYLIITDEMSHALCLAAKRGVDVRIITPGIPDKKMIYNITRSFYHGLV
;
A
#
# COMPACT_ATOMS: atom_id res chain seq x y z
N ILE A 1 0.24 16.46 -8.32
CA ILE A 1 1.07 16.00 -7.18
C ILE A 1 2.44 16.64 -7.26
N GLN A 2 3.26 16.39 -8.30
CA GLN A 2 4.62 16.92 -8.44
C GLN A 2 4.70 18.44 -8.13
N ARG A 3 3.83 19.25 -8.74
CA ARG A 3 3.79 20.70 -8.50
C ARG A 3 3.56 21.07 -7.02
N VAL A 4 2.72 20.34 -6.32
CA VAL A 4 2.49 20.56 -4.87
C VAL A 4 3.75 20.27 -4.07
N LEU A 5 4.46 19.17 -4.39
CA LEU A 5 5.71 18.81 -3.72
C LEU A 5 6.81 19.85 -3.99
N GLU A 6 6.96 20.33 -5.22
CA GLU A 6 7.88 21.41 -5.59
C GLU A 6 7.61 22.70 -4.79
N ASP A 7 6.33 23.05 -4.62
CA ASP A 7 5.94 24.22 -3.85
C ASP A 7 6.25 24.05 -2.35
N ARG A 8 6.19 22.82 -1.82
CA ARG A 8 6.60 22.53 -0.43
C ARG A 8 8.11 22.60 -0.27
N VAL A 9 8.90 22.08 -1.22
CA VAL A 9 10.36 22.25 -1.20
C VAL A 9 10.76 23.71 -1.22
N LYS A 10 10.14 24.55 -2.06
CA LYS A 10 10.37 26.00 -2.09
C LYS A 10 10.02 26.68 -0.75
N ALA A 11 9.09 26.10 0.01
CA ALA A 11 8.72 26.57 1.33
C ALA A 11 9.62 26.02 2.45
N GLY A 12 10.71 25.31 2.11
CA GLY A 12 11.69 24.78 3.07
C GLY A 12 11.33 23.41 3.65
N VAL A 13 10.35 22.70 3.08
CA VAL A 13 9.98 21.35 3.53
C VAL A 13 10.90 20.32 2.86
N GLU A 14 11.49 19.43 3.65
CA GLU A 14 12.16 18.24 3.12
C GLU A 14 11.13 17.27 2.54
N VAL A 15 11.31 16.89 1.28
CA VAL A 15 10.40 15.98 0.57
C VAL A 15 11.17 14.75 0.12
N ARG A 16 10.69 13.57 0.51
CA ARG A 16 11.20 12.26 0.09
C ARG A 16 10.14 11.52 -0.72
N VAL A 17 10.50 11.03 -1.89
CA VAL A 17 9.63 10.24 -2.78
C VAL A 17 10.27 8.88 -3.03
N PHE A 18 9.49 7.84 -2.84
CA PHE A 18 9.89 6.46 -3.05
C PHE A 18 8.88 5.77 -3.95
N TYR A 19 9.33 5.04 -4.97
CA TYR A 19 8.44 4.33 -5.89
C TYR A 19 9.01 2.99 -6.32
N ASP A 20 8.11 2.06 -6.67
CA ASP A 20 8.45 0.76 -7.24
C ASP A 20 8.61 0.90 -8.76
N ASP A 21 9.73 0.41 -9.32
CA ASP A 21 10.04 0.59 -10.74
C ASP A 21 9.05 -0.15 -11.64
N MET A 22 8.82 -1.44 -11.38
CA MET A 22 7.89 -2.25 -12.18
C MET A 22 6.44 -1.73 -12.10
N GLY A 23 6.01 -1.27 -10.91
CA GLY A 23 4.70 -0.66 -10.72
C GLY A 23 4.52 0.66 -11.44
N SER A 24 5.62 1.28 -11.87
CA SER A 24 5.65 2.60 -12.50
C SER A 24 6.04 2.57 -13.99
N ILE A 25 6.29 1.38 -14.55
CA ILE A 25 6.64 1.23 -15.97
C ILE A 25 5.55 1.83 -16.86
N GLY A 26 5.98 2.66 -17.80
CA GLY A 26 5.09 3.35 -18.74
C GLY A 26 4.57 4.70 -18.24
N PHE A 27 4.73 5.01 -16.94
CA PHE A 27 4.35 6.29 -16.34
C PHE A 27 5.54 7.13 -15.91
N ILE A 28 6.60 6.49 -15.44
CA ILE A 28 7.84 7.12 -14.98
C ILE A 28 8.98 6.70 -15.92
N ASN A 29 9.73 7.68 -16.41
CA ASN A 29 10.91 7.45 -17.26
C ASN A 29 12.20 7.44 -16.42
N THR A 30 13.30 6.99 -17.02
CA THR A 30 14.61 6.87 -16.37
C THR A 30 15.18 8.20 -15.85
N ASP A 31 14.71 9.34 -16.38
CA ASP A 31 15.15 10.66 -15.95
C ASP A 31 14.32 11.23 -14.78
N PHE A 32 13.31 10.50 -14.33
CA PHE A 32 12.41 10.97 -13.28
C PHE A 32 13.15 11.32 -11.99
N ILE A 33 14.06 10.45 -11.53
CA ILE A 33 14.86 10.69 -10.32
C ILE A 33 15.64 12.00 -10.46
N LYS A 34 16.39 12.17 -11.55
CA LYS A 34 17.14 13.42 -11.82
C LYS A 34 16.24 14.62 -11.83
N LYS A 35 15.06 14.49 -12.44
CA LYS A 35 14.07 15.58 -12.49
C LYS A 35 13.58 15.97 -11.10
N MET A 36 13.33 15.00 -10.24
CA MET A 36 12.92 15.25 -8.84
C MET A 36 14.05 15.90 -8.04
N GLU A 37 15.26 15.36 -8.14
CA GLU A 37 16.44 15.87 -7.44
C GLU A 37 16.77 17.32 -7.87
N ASN A 38 16.64 17.65 -9.16
CA ASN A 38 16.86 19.01 -9.67
C ASN A 38 15.92 20.07 -9.07
N VAL A 39 14.77 19.66 -8.55
CA VAL A 39 13.82 20.56 -7.88
C VAL A 39 13.88 20.44 -6.36
N GLY A 40 14.88 19.71 -5.84
CA GLY A 40 15.13 19.56 -4.40
C GLY A 40 14.28 18.47 -3.73
N ILE A 41 13.66 17.58 -4.49
CA ILE A 41 12.95 16.42 -3.97
C ILE A 41 13.89 15.22 -3.94
N HIS A 42 14.13 14.64 -2.77
CA HIS A 42 14.88 13.41 -2.65
C HIS A 42 14.05 12.25 -3.22
N CYS A 43 14.60 11.54 -4.22
CA CYS A 43 13.84 10.50 -4.91
C CYS A 43 14.62 9.19 -4.96
N ARG A 44 13.99 8.08 -4.59
CA ARG A 44 14.56 6.74 -4.66
C ARG A 44 13.62 5.78 -5.36
N VAL A 45 14.19 4.76 -5.99
CA VAL A 45 13.46 3.70 -6.69
C VAL A 45 13.72 2.35 -6.03
N PHE A 46 12.65 1.59 -5.81
CA PHE A 46 12.73 0.23 -5.33
C PHE A 46 12.90 -0.75 -6.48
N ASN A 47 13.88 -1.65 -6.33
CA ASN A 47 14.16 -2.77 -7.19
C ASN A 47 14.11 -2.41 -8.70
N PRO A 48 15.06 -1.57 -9.18
CA PRO A 48 15.10 -1.13 -10.58
C PRO A 48 15.12 -2.32 -11.53
N PHE A 49 14.33 -2.25 -12.58
CA PHE A 49 14.28 -3.28 -13.60
C PHE A 49 15.60 -3.30 -14.40
N THR A 50 16.34 -4.39 -14.26
CA THR A 50 17.52 -4.66 -15.07
C THR A 50 17.23 -5.85 -15.97
N PRO A 51 17.32 -5.71 -17.31
CA PRO A 51 17.14 -6.85 -18.21
C PRO A 51 18.15 -7.95 -17.91
N GLY A 52 17.66 -9.18 -17.69
CA GLY A 52 18.47 -10.36 -17.37
C GLY A 52 17.79 -11.26 -16.34
N LEU A 53 18.51 -12.26 -15.86
CA LEU A 53 18.05 -13.13 -14.77
C LEU A 53 18.09 -12.36 -13.44
N ASN A 54 16.97 -11.79 -13.06
CA ASN A 54 16.81 -11.15 -11.75
C ASN A 54 15.94 -12.02 -10.84
N VAL A 55 16.58 -12.71 -9.89
CA VAL A 55 15.91 -13.60 -8.93
C VAL A 55 14.91 -12.83 -8.05
N PHE A 56 15.13 -11.53 -7.86
CA PHE A 56 14.31 -10.65 -7.02
C PHE A 56 13.23 -9.89 -7.81
N LEU A 57 12.99 -10.25 -9.07
CA LEU A 57 12.04 -9.54 -9.93
C LEU A 57 10.63 -9.47 -9.32
N ASN A 58 10.23 -10.50 -8.60
CA ASN A 58 8.91 -10.60 -7.96
C ASN A 58 8.79 -9.84 -6.64
N ASN A 59 9.90 -9.42 -6.04
CA ASN A 59 9.87 -8.61 -4.83
C ASN A 59 9.51 -7.17 -5.20
N ARG A 60 8.26 -6.78 -4.94
CA ARG A 60 7.71 -5.47 -5.29
C ARG A 60 7.16 -4.78 -4.06
N ASP A 61 7.34 -3.46 -3.99
CA ASP A 61 6.70 -2.65 -2.96
C ASP A 61 5.36 -2.11 -3.48
N HIS A 62 4.26 -2.59 -2.92
CA HIS A 62 2.91 -2.19 -3.30
C HIS A 62 2.23 -1.28 -2.27
N ARG A 63 2.93 -0.87 -1.23
CA ARG A 63 2.39 -0.02 -0.17
C ARG A 63 2.19 1.42 -0.67
N LYS A 64 1.13 2.07 -0.19
CA LYS A 64 0.82 3.47 -0.46
C LYS A 64 0.87 4.18 0.88
N ILE A 65 1.98 4.82 1.16
CA ILE A 65 2.22 5.51 2.43
C ILE A 65 2.56 6.97 2.15
N THR A 66 1.88 7.88 2.81
CA THR A 66 2.25 9.29 2.86
C THR A 66 2.30 9.71 4.32
N VAL A 67 3.41 10.27 4.75
CA VAL A 67 3.57 10.81 6.10
C VAL A 67 3.92 12.29 5.99
N ILE A 68 3.29 13.11 6.82
CA ILE A 68 3.53 14.55 6.91
C ILE A 68 3.95 14.86 8.34
N ASP A 69 5.18 15.33 8.50
CA ASP A 69 5.79 15.78 9.77
C ASP A 69 5.73 14.73 10.89
N GLY A 70 5.60 13.45 10.58
CA GLY A 70 5.39 12.40 11.58
C GLY A 70 4.07 12.50 12.37
N LYS A 71 3.17 13.41 11.99
CA LYS A 71 1.92 13.73 12.70
C LYS A 71 0.67 13.24 11.98
N VAL A 72 0.69 13.25 10.65
CA VAL A 72 -0.42 12.82 9.82
C VAL A 72 0.07 11.77 8.84
N GLY A 73 -0.64 10.65 8.77
CA GLY A 73 -0.36 9.57 7.84
C GLY A 73 -1.55 9.25 6.96
N PHE A 74 -1.27 8.81 5.73
CA PHE A 74 -2.27 8.30 4.80
C PHE A 74 -1.81 6.96 4.26
N THR A 75 -2.74 6.02 4.15
CA THR A 75 -2.53 4.73 3.47
C THR A 75 -3.84 4.26 2.85
N GLY A 76 -3.76 3.32 1.91
CA GLY A 76 -4.95 2.79 1.23
C GLY A 76 -4.62 1.97 0.00
N GLY A 77 -5.63 1.57 -0.76
CA GLY A 77 -5.49 0.82 -1.99
C GLY A 77 -5.08 1.66 -3.21
N TYR A 78 -5.36 2.96 -3.18
CA TYR A 78 -5.18 3.87 -4.31
C TYR A 78 -3.72 4.13 -4.69
N ASN A 79 -3.39 4.05 -5.97
CA ASN A 79 -2.16 4.60 -6.50
C ASN A 79 -2.31 6.11 -6.78
N LEU A 80 -1.19 6.83 -6.87
CA LEU A 80 -1.20 8.25 -7.20
C LEU A 80 -1.29 8.45 -8.74
N ALA A 81 -2.37 7.95 -9.34
CA ALA A 81 -2.65 8.06 -10.76
C ALA A 81 -4.09 8.56 -11.01
N ASN A 82 -4.33 9.13 -12.18
CA ASN A 82 -5.56 9.87 -12.48
C ASN A 82 -6.84 9.04 -12.38
N GLU A 83 -6.78 7.77 -12.77
CA GLU A 83 -7.92 6.85 -12.73
C GLU A 83 -8.40 6.56 -11.31
N TYR A 84 -7.49 6.45 -10.33
CA TYR A 84 -7.85 6.21 -8.92
C TYR A 84 -8.61 7.37 -8.28
N PHE A 85 -8.43 8.58 -8.82
CA PHE A 85 -9.12 9.79 -8.37
C PHE A 85 -10.24 10.23 -9.31
N ASN A 86 -10.60 9.40 -10.28
CA ASN A 86 -11.63 9.67 -11.27
C ASN A 86 -11.42 10.98 -12.07
N PHE A 87 -10.16 11.36 -12.32
CA PHE A 87 -9.83 12.39 -13.31
C PHE A 87 -9.88 11.86 -14.75
N THR A 88 -9.64 10.55 -14.90
CA THR A 88 -9.84 9.78 -16.13
C THR A 88 -10.63 8.52 -15.82
N HIS A 89 -11.32 7.94 -16.81
CA HIS A 89 -12.23 6.81 -16.59
C HIS A 89 -11.97 5.65 -17.56
N PRO A 90 -10.74 5.13 -17.69
CA PRO A 90 -10.43 4.04 -18.63
C PRO A 90 -11.17 2.73 -18.29
N TYR A 91 -11.56 2.57 -17.02
CA TYR A 91 -12.24 1.39 -16.48
C TYR A 91 -13.60 1.73 -15.85
N GLY A 92 -14.22 2.85 -16.25
CA GLY A 92 -15.41 3.38 -15.60
C GLY A 92 -15.09 4.17 -14.34
N GLN A 93 -16.05 4.28 -13.45
CA GLN A 93 -15.85 4.96 -12.16
C GLN A 93 -15.05 4.07 -11.23
N TRP A 94 -13.92 4.56 -10.77
CA TRP A 94 -13.06 3.87 -9.80
C TRP A 94 -13.55 4.14 -8.37
N LYS A 95 -13.68 3.07 -7.59
CA LYS A 95 -14.00 3.14 -6.16
C LYS A 95 -12.85 2.53 -5.37
N ASP A 96 -12.18 3.36 -4.60
CA ASP A 96 -11.08 2.94 -3.73
C ASP A 96 -11.30 3.45 -2.30
N THR A 97 -10.46 3.02 -1.38
CA THR A 97 -10.54 3.39 0.03
C THR A 97 -9.17 3.80 0.55
N GLY A 98 -9.14 4.88 1.29
CA GLY A 98 -7.96 5.35 2.01
C GLY A 98 -8.30 5.76 3.43
N ILE A 99 -7.30 5.75 4.28
CA ILE A 99 -7.40 6.17 5.68
C ILE A 99 -6.46 7.35 5.91
N ARG A 100 -6.93 8.35 6.62
CA ARG A 100 -6.12 9.40 7.23
C ARG A 100 -5.96 9.07 8.72
N LEU A 101 -4.73 9.01 9.19
CA LEU A 101 -4.38 8.73 10.58
C LEU A 101 -3.75 9.97 11.22
N GLU A 102 -4.00 10.15 12.51
CA GLU A 102 -3.34 11.11 13.39
C GLU A 102 -3.02 10.41 14.71
N GLY A 103 -2.00 10.88 15.41
CA GLY A 103 -1.60 10.31 16.69
C GLY A 103 -0.52 9.23 16.56
N GLU A 104 -0.42 8.39 17.58
CA GLU A 104 0.69 7.42 17.75
C GLU A 104 0.83 6.42 16.57
N ALA A 105 -0.27 6.03 15.94
CA ALA A 105 -0.25 5.08 14.82
C ALA A 105 0.55 5.58 13.60
N VAL A 106 0.74 6.91 13.45
CA VAL A 106 1.54 7.49 12.37
C VAL A 106 3.02 7.11 12.50
N ARG A 107 3.51 6.84 13.71
CA ARG A 107 4.89 6.39 13.96
C ARG A 107 5.19 5.08 13.22
N SER A 108 4.27 4.13 13.23
CA SER A 108 4.44 2.86 12.49
C SER A 108 4.53 3.08 10.99
N LEU A 109 3.68 3.94 10.40
CA LEU A 109 3.78 4.29 8.98
C LEU A 109 5.11 5.00 8.66
N THR A 110 5.57 5.87 9.57
CA THR A 110 6.86 6.57 9.43
C THR A 110 8.02 5.59 9.41
N VAL A 111 8.06 4.65 10.35
CA VAL A 111 9.10 3.61 10.41
C VAL A 111 9.07 2.75 9.15
N THR A 112 7.89 2.25 8.76
CA THR A 112 7.73 1.42 7.55
C THR A 112 8.24 2.13 6.29
N PHE A 113 8.02 3.44 6.15
CA PHE A 113 8.55 4.21 5.04
C PHE A 113 10.08 4.33 5.12
N LEU A 114 10.62 4.67 6.30
CA LEU A 114 12.05 4.92 6.49
C LEU A 114 12.89 3.63 6.36
N GLU A 115 12.39 2.50 6.82
CA GLU A 115 13.03 1.20 6.62
C GLU A 115 13.23 0.90 5.13
N MET A 116 12.20 1.10 4.32
CA MET A 116 12.31 0.90 2.87
C MET A 116 13.18 1.96 2.20
N TRP A 117 13.10 3.20 2.67
CA TRP A 117 13.97 4.28 2.20
C TRP A 117 15.43 3.94 2.40
N ASN A 118 15.79 3.41 3.56
CA ASN A 118 17.16 3.06 3.90
C ASN A 118 17.64 1.76 3.23
N ALA A 119 16.72 0.80 3.01
CA ALA A 119 17.06 -0.48 2.39
C ALA A 119 17.59 -0.37 0.95
N VAL A 120 17.25 0.71 0.23
CA VAL A 120 17.65 0.90 -1.18
C VAL A 120 18.91 1.74 -1.39
N SER A 121 19.52 2.26 -0.33
CA SER A 121 20.71 3.11 -0.47
C SER A 121 21.71 2.90 0.66
N ASP A 122 22.89 2.41 0.30
CA ASP A 122 24.04 2.32 1.22
C ASP A 122 24.69 3.69 1.53
N LYS A 123 24.28 4.75 0.81
CA LYS A 123 24.95 6.06 0.88
C LYS A 123 24.64 6.82 2.17
N ASP A 124 23.48 6.55 2.79
CA ASP A 124 23.00 7.27 3.96
C ASP A 124 22.99 6.39 5.22
N LYS A 125 24.13 5.74 5.50
CA LYS A 125 24.29 4.92 6.74
C LYS A 125 24.03 5.69 8.03
N ASN A 126 23.96 7.01 7.98
CA ASN A 126 23.60 7.87 9.12
C ASN A 126 22.08 8.03 9.33
N ASP A 127 21.24 7.57 8.40
CA ASP A 127 19.77 7.64 8.48
C ASP A 127 19.15 6.45 9.28
N SER A 128 19.96 5.67 9.98
CA SER A 128 19.45 4.59 10.84
C SER A 128 18.80 5.09 12.14
N ASP A 129 19.01 6.35 12.50
CA ASP A 129 18.33 6.98 13.62
C ASP A 129 17.03 7.63 13.18
N PHE A 130 15.91 6.94 13.43
CA PHE A 130 14.57 7.43 13.10
C PHE A 130 14.01 8.40 14.16
N THR A 131 14.71 8.64 15.26
CA THR A 131 14.19 9.44 16.39
C THR A 131 13.76 10.84 16.00
N GLY A 132 14.48 11.46 15.06
CA GLY A 132 14.12 12.79 14.54
C GLY A 132 12.79 12.85 13.77
N PHE A 133 12.30 11.70 13.27
CA PHE A 133 11.04 11.58 12.54
C PHE A 133 9.88 11.06 13.40
N LEU A 134 10.18 10.52 14.59
CA LEU A 134 9.18 9.97 15.52
C LEU A 134 8.72 11.04 16.50
N VAL A 135 7.96 11.98 15.98
CA VAL A 135 7.49 13.14 16.74
C VAL A 135 6.49 12.70 17.80
N GLN A 136 6.56 13.32 18.97
CA GLN A 136 5.49 13.20 19.95
C GLN A 136 4.24 13.92 19.45
N THR A 137 3.09 13.30 19.63
CA THR A 137 1.81 13.87 19.27
C THR A 137 1.05 14.30 20.51
N ASP A 138 0.43 15.46 20.44
CA ASP A 138 -0.54 15.98 21.39
C ASP A 138 -1.99 15.71 20.94
N TYR A 139 -2.16 14.88 19.89
CA TYR A 139 -3.46 14.52 19.35
C TYR A 139 -4.33 13.84 20.43
N GLN A 140 -5.51 14.40 20.64
CA GLN A 140 -6.52 13.81 21.53
C GLN A 140 -7.50 12.99 20.71
N ALA A 141 -7.54 11.70 20.97
CA ALA A 141 -8.46 10.81 20.28
C ALA A 141 -9.92 11.17 20.65
N LYS A 142 -10.77 11.26 19.62
CA LYS A 142 -12.21 11.54 19.80
C LYS A 142 -13.01 10.29 20.17
N GLN A 143 -12.44 9.11 19.97
CA GLN A 143 -13.05 7.80 20.22
C GLN A 143 -12.01 6.87 20.85
N THR A 144 -12.48 5.91 21.61
CA THR A 144 -11.65 4.84 22.16
C THR A 144 -11.47 3.74 21.11
N GLY A 145 -10.27 3.19 21.01
CA GLY A 145 -9.94 2.11 20.09
C GLY A 145 -8.45 2.00 19.88
N PHE A 146 -8.04 0.97 19.14
CA PHE A 146 -6.65 0.73 18.77
C PHE A 146 -6.53 0.75 17.25
N ILE A 147 -5.46 1.34 16.76
CA ILE A 147 -5.08 1.32 15.34
C ILE A 147 -3.65 0.79 15.31
N GLN A 148 -3.46 -0.31 14.60
CA GLN A 148 -2.16 -0.96 14.47
C GLN A 148 -1.81 -1.09 12.99
N PRO A 149 -1.06 -0.14 12.40
CA PRO A 149 -0.49 -0.30 11.09
C PRO A 149 0.56 -1.43 11.12
N TYR A 150 0.55 -2.26 10.10
CA TYR A 150 1.53 -3.31 9.88
C TYR A 150 1.87 -3.42 8.39
N ALA A 151 2.93 -4.09 8.06
CA ALA A 151 3.32 -4.39 6.68
C ALA A 151 3.87 -5.82 6.62
N ASP A 152 3.57 -6.51 5.52
CA ASP A 152 4.23 -7.78 5.21
C ASP A 152 5.63 -7.54 4.66
N SER A 153 6.53 -8.48 4.96
CA SER A 153 7.87 -8.53 4.42
C SER A 153 8.20 -9.96 3.96
N PRO A 154 8.83 -10.16 2.80
CA PRO A 154 9.28 -11.48 2.40
C PRO A 154 10.51 -11.95 3.19
N MET A 155 11.05 -11.13 4.10
CA MET A 155 12.31 -11.36 4.79
C MET A 155 12.16 -12.08 6.13
N ASP A 156 10.96 -12.07 6.72
CA ASP A 156 10.68 -12.63 8.04
C ASP A 156 9.96 -13.99 7.99
N HIS A 157 9.56 -14.44 6.79
CA HIS A 157 8.78 -15.67 6.57
C HIS A 157 7.41 -15.69 7.27
N GLU A 158 6.88 -14.53 7.63
CA GLU A 158 5.56 -14.36 8.23
C GLU A 158 4.58 -13.83 7.19
N GLN A 159 3.34 -14.36 7.19
CA GLN A 159 2.26 -13.92 6.28
C GLN A 159 1.23 -13.10 7.08
N VAL A 160 1.71 -12.02 7.72
CA VAL A 160 0.92 -11.23 8.66
C VAL A 160 -0.39 -10.74 8.06
N GLY A 161 -0.37 -10.28 6.81
CA GLY A 161 -1.57 -9.80 6.11
C GLY A 161 -2.63 -10.87 5.95
N GLU A 162 -2.25 -12.05 5.50
CA GLU A 162 -3.18 -13.17 5.33
C GLU A 162 -3.71 -13.67 6.67
N GLU A 163 -2.85 -13.83 7.67
CA GLU A 163 -3.22 -14.28 9.00
C GLU A 163 -4.21 -13.33 9.67
N VAL A 164 -4.03 -12.02 9.50
CA VAL A 164 -4.97 -11.01 10.00
C VAL A 164 -6.33 -11.16 9.30
N TYR A 165 -6.37 -11.32 7.97
CA TYR A 165 -7.62 -11.54 7.23
C TYR A 165 -8.32 -12.83 7.68
N ILE A 166 -7.63 -13.95 7.79
CA ILE A 166 -8.18 -15.22 8.26
C ILE A 166 -8.71 -15.06 9.69
N SER A 167 -7.96 -14.39 10.57
CA SER A 167 -8.37 -14.11 11.94
C SER A 167 -9.66 -13.29 12.00
N MET A 168 -9.79 -12.25 11.16
CA MET A 168 -11.00 -11.43 11.06
C MET A 168 -12.20 -12.25 10.58
N VAL A 169 -12.04 -13.07 9.54
CA VAL A 169 -13.09 -13.95 9.02
C VAL A 169 -13.55 -14.96 10.09
N ASN A 170 -12.59 -15.55 10.80
CA ASN A 170 -12.90 -16.53 11.85
C ASN A 170 -13.63 -15.92 13.04
N LYS A 171 -13.39 -14.64 13.34
CA LYS A 171 -14.05 -13.90 14.43
C LYS A 171 -15.35 -13.21 14.01
N ALA A 172 -15.65 -13.17 12.71
CA ALA A 172 -16.87 -12.56 12.23
C ALA A 172 -18.12 -13.31 12.73
N GLU A 173 -19.07 -12.57 13.30
CA GLU A 173 -20.32 -13.11 13.84
C GLU A 173 -21.54 -12.79 12.98
N LYS A 174 -21.58 -11.61 12.35
CA LYS A 174 -22.73 -11.12 11.60
C LYS A 174 -22.46 -11.03 10.10
N TYR A 175 -21.41 -10.30 9.71
CA TYR A 175 -21.04 -10.14 8.32
C TYR A 175 -19.53 -9.96 8.13
N CYS A 176 -19.06 -10.32 6.96
CA CYS A 176 -17.68 -10.09 6.54
C CYS A 176 -17.68 -9.79 5.03
N TRP A 177 -17.43 -8.54 4.65
CA TRP A 177 -17.51 -8.08 3.28
C TRP A 177 -16.15 -7.63 2.78
N PHE A 178 -15.77 -8.16 1.63
CA PHE A 178 -14.52 -7.82 0.95
C PHE A 178 -14.78 -7.10 -0.36
N MET A 179 -14.00 -6.09 -0.64
CA MET A 179 -13.92 -5.45 -1.95
C MET A 179 -12.48 -5.56 -2.43
N THR A 180 -12.26 -6.25 -3.55
CA THR A 180 -10.92 -6.47 -4.08
C THR A 180 -10.93 -6.45 -5.62
N PRO A 181 -9.92 -5.82 -6.25
CA PRO A 181 -9.78 -5.86 -7.70
C PRO A 181 -9.33 -7.23 -8.20
N TYR A 182 -8.64 -8.00 -7.36
CA TYR A 182 -8.08 -9.30 -7.72
C TYR A 182 -8.34 -10.31 -6.61
N LEU A 183 -9.25 -11.25 -6.85
CA LEU A 183 -9.53 -12.35 -5.94
C LEU A 183 -8.59 -13.51 -6.28
N ILE A 184 -7.42 -13.49 -5.67
CA ILE A 184 -6.41 -14.55 -5.75
C ILE A 184 -6.04 -14.87 -4.31
N ILE A 185 -6.58 -15.94 -3.78
CA ILE A 185 -6.51 -16.30 -2.37
C ILE A 185 -5.93 -17.70 -2.20
N THR A 186 -5.40 -18.00 -1.03
CA THR A 186 -4.95 -19.34 -0.66
C THR A 186 -6.13 -20.27 -0.37
N ASP A 187 -5.83 -21.56 -0.27
CA ASP A 187 -6.83 -22.56 0.14
C ASP A 187 -7.29 -22.31 1.58
N GLU A 188 -6.41 -21.86 2.46
CA GLU A 188 -6.70 -21.51 3.85
C GLU A 188 -7.72 -20.37 3.93
N MET A 189 -7.50 -19.29 3.19
CA MET A 189 -8.43 -18.17 3.14
C MET A 189 -9.76 -18.55 2.53
N SER A 190 -9.76 -19.35 1.45
CA SER A 190 -10.98 -19.89 0.83
C SER A 190 -11.78 -20.74 1.82
N HIS A 191 -11.10 -21.59 2.55
CA HIS A 191 -11.72 -22.44 3.60
C HIS A 191 -12.33 -21.61 4.72
N ALA A 192 -11.61 -20.58 5.21
CA ALA A 192 -12.10 -19.68 6.24
C ALA A 192 -13.38 -18.93 5.81
N LEU A 193 -13.43 -18.43 4.58
CA LEU A 193 -14.61 -17.76 4.01
C LEU A 193 -15.81 -18.70 3.92
N CYS A 194 -15.62 -19.91 3.38
CA CYS A 194 -16.68 -20.93 3.29
C CYS A 194 -17.18 -21.36 4.69
N LEU A 195 -16.28 -21.52 5.64
CA LEU A 195 -16.63 -21.87 7.00
C LEU A 195 -17.42 -20.75 7.70
N ALA A 196 -17.05 -19.50 7.50
CA ALA A 196 -17.79 -18.36 8.02
C ALA A 196 -19.22 -18.33 7.48
N ALA A 197 -19.40 -18.52 6.17
CA ALA A 197 -20.72 -18.60 5.53
C ALA A 197 -21.56 -19.76 6.12
N LYS A 198 -20.95 -20.94 6.31
CA LYS A 198 -21.61 -22.11 6.93
C LYS A 198 -21.99 -21.87 8.40
N ARG A 199 -21.29 -20.99 9.11
CA ARG A 199 -21.68 -20.54 10.46
C ARG A 199 -22.84 -19.54 10.46
N GLY A 200 -23.31 -19.10 9.31
CA GLY A 200 -24.38 -18.12 9.16
C GLY A 200 -23.91 -16.67 9.08
N VAL A 201 -22.62 -16.42 8.91
CA VAL A 201 -22.08 -15.08 8.65
C VAL A 201 -22.44 -14.65 7.22
N ASP A 202 -22.93 -13.43 7.04
CA ASP A 202 -23.15 -12.83 5.71
C ASP A 202 -21.80 -12.48 5.08
N VAL A 203 -21.26 -13.39 4.26
CA VAL A 203 -19.99 -13.21 3.56
C VAL A 203 -20.25 -12.69 2.16
N ARG A 204 -19.68 -11.53 1.81
CA ARG A 204 -19.80 -10.95 0.46
C ARG A 204 -18.43 -10.56 -0.08
N ILE A 205 -18.22 -10.87 -1.36
CA ILE A 205 -17.02 -10.50 -2.09
C ILE A 205 -17.44 -9.70 -3.31
N ILE A 206 -16.91 -8.48 -3.42
CA ILE A 206 -17.17 -7.56 -4.52
C ILE A 206 -15.91 -7.47 -5.38
N THR A 207 -16.04 -7.85 -6.64
CA THR A 207 -14.98 -7.77 -7.65
C THR A 207 -15.38 -6.80 -8.77
N PRO A 208 -14.44 -6.26 -9.57
CA PRO A 208 -14.73 -5.30 -10.63
C PRO A 208 -15.67 -5.85 -11.70
N GLY A 209 -16.62 -5.02 -12.14
CA GLY A 209 -17.41 -5.30 -13.34
C GLY A 209 -16.64 -5.04 -14.64
N ILE A 210 -15.70 -4.07 -14.61
CA ILE A 210 -14.82 -3.74 -15.74
C ILE A 210 -13.39 -3.94 -15.28
N PRO A 211 -12.68 -4.98 -15.77
CA PRO A 211 -11.33 -5.29 -15.32
C PRO A 211 -10.30 -4.35 -15.96
N ASP A 212 -9.34 -3.90 -15.16
CA ASP A 212 -8.14 -3.20 -15.62
C ASP A 212 -7.13 -4.15 -16.27
N LYS A 213 -7.05 -5.41 -15.77
CA LYS A 213 -6.13 -6.46 -16.24
C LYS A 213 -6.91 -7.73 -16.59
N LYS A 214 -7.24 -7.91 -17.86
CA LYS A 214 -8.08 -9.04 -18.34
C LYS A 214 -7.55 -10.42 -17.92
N MET A 215 -6.23 -10.64 -17.98
CA MET A 215 -5.62 -11.92 -17.60
C MET A 215 -5.81 -12.21 -16.11
N ILE A 216 -5.55 -11.24 -15.26
CA ILE A 216 -5.72 -11.37 -13.81
C ILE A 216 -7.20 -11.54 -13.45
N TYR A 217 -8.08 -10.90 -14.18
CA TYR A 217 -9.52 -11.06 -14.00
C TYR A 217 -10.00 -12.47 -14.29
N ASN A 218 -9.43 -13.14 -15.31
CA ASN A 218 -9.74 -14.54 -15.59
C ASN A 218 -9.29 -15.46 -14.43
N ILE A 219 -8.13 -15.18 -13.82
CA ILE A 219 -7.69 -15.90 -12.62
C ILE A 219 -8.66 -15.63 -11.46
N THR A 220 -9.05 -14.36 -11.21
CA THR A 220 -10.06 -14.03 -10.21
C THR A 220 -11.35 -14.83 -10.39
N ARG A 221 -11.85 -14.96 -11.61
CA ARG A 221 -13.06 -15.72 -11.91
C ARG A 221 -12.94 -17.23 -11.64
N SER A 222 -11.74 -17.79 -11.71
CA SER A 222 -11.55 -19.23 -11.43
C SER A 222 -11.82 -19.57 -9.96
N PHE A 223 -11.69 -18.60 -9.05
CA PHE A 223 -12.01 -18.79 -7.63
C PHE A 223 -13.51 -18.78 -7.32
N TYR A 224 -14.35 -18.23 -8.20
CA TYR A 224 -15.79 -18.10 -7.90
C TYR A 224 -16.45 -19.45 -7.65
N HIS A 225 -16.12 -20.46 -8.46
CA HIS A 225 -16.76 -21.78 -8.35
C HIS A 225 -16.54 -22.46 -6.98
N GLY A 226 -15.41 -22.20 -6.33
CA GLY A 226 -15.12 -22.76 -5.02
C GLY A 226 -15.76 -22.01 -3.84
N LEU A 227 -16.30 -20.80 -4.09
CA LEU A 227 -16.84 -19.92 -3.06
C LEU A 227 -18.38 -19.79 -3.13
N VAL A 228 -19.03 -20.31 -4.18
CA VAL A 228 -20.50 -20.19 -4.41
C VAL A 228 -21.20 -21.54 -4.25
#